data_4e25af652c7467beb8244e675c93468c
#
_entry.id   4e25af652c7467beb8244e675c93468c
#
_cell.length_a   1.000
_cell.length_b   1.000
_cell.length_c   1.000
_cell.angle_alpha   90.00
_cell.angle_beta   90.00
_cell.angle_gamma   90.00
#
_symmetry.space_group_name_H-M   'P 1'
#
loop_
_entity.id
_entity.type
_entity.pdbx_description
1 polymer ?
#
loop_
_entity_poly.entity_id
_entity_poly.type
_entity_poly.pdbx_seq_one_letter_code
_entity_poly.pdbx_strand_id
1 'polypeptide(L)'
;MAKKKKAATKKKVVVKKKVAPKKKVVTKKKMAKKSVAHKSNPEQALLTSLVELIRKTSAEIPDDVQKVILEALAREEKNTTAEYAMSIIKANIELAKKKSQPLCQDTGTILFFVECPRDFDQIAFTKICHKAVRKATEVGYLRQNSVDSLTGQNVGMNVGPGHPDIHFHQHAKSTVEIRLMLKGGGCENVGAQYALPYNELGAGRDLAGARKVILDAIQKAQGKGCGPGVLGVCIGGDRGAGYVHSKEQLLRRLDDTNSIKELADLEKEIVTTANTLGIGPMGFGGKTTLLGCKIGVLNRLPASFFVSVSYMCWAYRRLGVTLKGDLSIGKWLY
;
A
#
# COMPACT_ATOMS: atom_id res chain seq x y z
N MET A 1 -62.48 -19.13 26.34
CA MET A 1 -62.38 -19.50 27.77
C MET A 1 -60.96 -19.15 28.21
N ALA A 2 -60.61 -18.42 29.20
CA ALA A 2 -61.22 -17.74 30.29
C ALA A 2 -60.32 -16.57 30.68
N LYS A 3 -60.91 -15.47 31.01
CA LYS A 3 -60.36 -14.30 31.69
C LYS A 3 -59.74 -14.63 33.03
N LYS A 4 -58.67 -13.95 33.46
CA LYS A 4 -58.57 -13.50 34.83
C LYS A 4 -57.85 -12.17 35.01
N LYS A 5 -58.55 -11.29 35.71
CA LYS A 5 -58.23 -9.91 36.11
C LYS A 5 -57.40 -9.85 37.40
N LYS A 6 -56.92 -8.62 37.67
CA LYS A 6 -56.66 -7.94 38.99
C LYS A 6 -55.23 -8.07 39.49
N ALA A 7 -54.63 -7.09 40.16
CA ALA A 7 -55.20 -5.89 40.81
C ALA A 7 -54.06 -4.86 41.03
N ALA A 8 -54.50 -3.61 41.11
CA ALA A 8 -53.64 -2.45 41.47
C ALA A 8 -53.48 -2.35 42.99
N THR A 9 -52.28 -1.99 43.47
CA THR A 9 -52.08 -1.57 44.85
C THR A 9 -51.41 -0.19 44.89
N LYS A 10 -52.18 0.79 45.37
CA LYS A 10 -51.74 2.14 45.72
C LYS A 10 -50.84 2.09 46.95
N LYS A 11 -49.68 2.75 46.93
CA LYS A 11 -48.93 3.11 48.13
C LYS A 11 -48.75 4.61 48.26
N LYS A 12 -49.02 5.06 49.45
CA LYS A 12 -49.14 6.44 49.97
C LYS A 12 -47.82 7.22 49.87
N VAL A 13 -47.99 8.48 49.51
CA VAL A 13 -46.95 9.55 49.55
C VAL A 13 -46.77 9.98 51.00
N VAL A 14 -45.54 9.97 51.51
CA VAL A 14 -45.16 10.59 52.76
C VAL A 14 -44.21 11.76 52.41
N VAL A 15 -44.69 12.97 52.70
CA VAL A 15 -43.95 14.21 52.55
C VAL A 15 -43.05 14.37 53.80
N LYS A 16 -41.71 14.45 53.57
CA LYS A 16 -40.78 14.90 54.61
C LYS A 16 -40.19 16.27 54.27
N LYS A 17 -40.29 17.17 55.25
CA LYS A 17 -39.85 18.58 55.25
C LYS A 17 -38.32 18.70 54.96
N LYS A 18 -37.97 19.71 54.14
CA LYS A 18 -36.60 20.17 53.88
C LYS A 18 -36.01 20.86 55.09
N VAL A 19 -34.80 20.46 55.51
CA VAL A 19 -33.90 21.21 56.38
C VAL A 19 -32.73 21.67 55.51
N ALA A 20 -32.44 22.98 55.53
CA ALA A 20 -31.37 23.58 54.76
C ALA A 20 -29.99 23.34 55.40
N PRO A 21 -28.94 23.00 54.70
CA PRO A 21 -27.59 22.94 55.25
C PRO A 21 -26.82 24.23 55.06
N LYS A 22 -26.10 24.62 56.11
CA LYS A 22 -25.22 25.77 56.25
C LYS A 22 -24.05 25.71 55.24
N LYS A 23 -23.78 26.87 54.56
CA LYS A 23 -22.62 27.05 53.70
C LYS A 23 -21.32 26.99 54.48
N LYS A 24 -20.46 26.00 54.23
CA LYS A 24 -19.03 26.04 54.58
C LYS A 24 -18.25 26.64 53.40
N VAL A 25 -17.53 27.71 53.68
CA VAL A 25 -16.57 28.38 52.79
C VAL A 25 -15.37 27.43 52.70
N VAL A 26 -15.15 26.82 51.52
CA VAL A 26 -13.91 26.09 51.24
C VAL A 26 -13.01 26.94 50.40
N THR A 27 -11.93 27.37 51.00
CA THR A 27 -10.79 28.09 50.34
C THR A 27 -10.13 27.16 49.31
N LYS A 28 -10.26 27.48 48.02
CA LYS A 28 -9.59 26.77 46.94
C LYS A 28 -8.07 27.10 46.95
N LYS A 29 -7.24 26.20 47.49
CA LYS A 29 -5.82 26.15 47.19
C LYS A 29 -5.67 25.78 45.71
N LYS A 30 -5.12 26.68 44.87
CA LYS A 30 -4.65 26.41 43.52
C LYS A 30 -3.49 25.40 43.60
N MET A 31 -3.71 24.13 43.38
CA MET A 31 -2.67 23.18 43.04
C MET A 31 -2.23 23.45 41.60
N ALA A 32 -1.04 24.00 41.43
CA ALA A 32 -0.38 24.06 40.12
C ALA A 32 -0.20 22.62 39.60
N LYS A 33 -0.93 22.25 38.54
CA LYS A 33 -0.64 21.05 37.78
C LYS A 33 0.72 21.23 37.09
N LYS A 34 1.78 20.67 37.67
CA LYS A 34 3.01 20.39 36.92
C LYS A 34 2.61 19.45 35.80
N SER A 35 2.64 19.93 34.55
CA SER A 35 2.60 19.10 33.38
C SER A 35 3.86 18.23 33.37
N VAL A 36 3.72 16.97 33.77
CA VAL A 36 4.74 15.96 33.52
C VAL A 36 4.73 15.78 32.00
N ALA A 37 5.71 16.39 31.34
CA ALA A 37 6.01 16.04 29.97
C ALA A 37 6.36 14.56 29.96
N HIS A 38 5.43 13.70 29.53
CA HIS A 38 5.73 12.32 29.21
C HIS A 38 6.77 12.35 28.07
N LYS A 39 8.03 12.04 28.40
CA LYS A 39 9.02 11.68 27.38
C LYS A 39 8.40 10.50 26.62
N SER A 40 7.92 10.73 25.43
CA SER A 40 7.38 9.66 24.58
C SER A 40 8.46 8.59 24.43
N ASN A 41 8.16 7.36 24.80
CA ASN A 41 9.05 6.23 24.57
C ASN A 41 9.24 6.12 23.04
N PRO A 42 10.47 6.25 22.50
CA PRO A 42 10.71 6.22 21.06
C PRO A 42 10.19 4.94 20.40
N GLU A 43 10.25 3.80 21.06
CA GLU A 43 9.67 2.56 20.55
C GLU A 43 8.16 2.63 20.38
N GLN A 44 7.47 3.25 21.35
CA GLN A 44 6.02 3.42 21.29
C GLN A 44 5.63 4.44 20.21
N ALA A 45 6.42 5.49 20.01
CA ALA A 45 6.23 6.46 18.94
C ALA A 45 6.39 5.80 17.57
N LEU A 46 7.45 5.00 17.39
CA LEU A 46 7.67 4.24 16.15
C LEU A 46 6.55 3.22 15.89
N LEU A 47 6.15 2.46 16.91
CA LEU A 47 5.03 1.51 16.79
C LEU A 47 3.75 2.22 16.33
N THR A 48 3.42 3.35 16.93
CA THR A 48 2.24 4.15 16.56
C THR A 48 2.35 4.66 15.13
N SER A 49 3.53 5.17 14.74
CA SER A 49 3.80 5.67 13.40
C SER A 49 3.67 4.58 12.33
N LEU A 50 4.19 3.39 12.59
CA LEU A 50 4.09 2.25 11.66
C LEU A 50 2.65 1.71 11.55
N VAL A 51 1.91 1.63 12.67
CA VAL A 51 0.50 1.22 12.63
C VAL A 51 -0.33 2.23 11.82
N GLU A 52 -0.09 3.52 11.99
CA GLU A 52 -0.79 4.56 11.22
C GLU A 52 -0.41 4.54 9.73
N LEU A 53 0.87 4.32 9.41
CA LEU A 53 1.32 4.11 8.03
C LEU A 53 0.60 2.91 7.39
N ILE A 54 0.53 1.78 8.08
CA ILE A 54 -0.16 0.58 7.60
C ILE A 54 -1.65 0.85 7.41
N ARG A 55 -2.31 1.44 8.40
CA ARG A 55 -3.74 1.78 8.34
C ARG A 55 -4.05 2.60 7.09
N LYS A 56 -3.30 3.68 6.92
CA LYS A 56 -3.52 4.61 5.82
C LYS A 56 -3.19 3.97 4.46
N THR A 57 -2.07 3.25 4.35
CA THR A 57 -1.70 2.55 3.11
C THR A 57 -2.73 1.49 2.72
N SER A 58 -3.35 0.82 3.70
CA SER A 58 -4.38 -0.19 3.43
C SER A 58 -5.70 0.42 2.91
N ALA A 59 -6.07 1.61 3.37
CA ALA A 59 -7.37 2.22 3.12
C ALA A 59 -7.37 3.34 2.07
N GLU A 60 -6.19 3.91 1.77
CA GLU A 60 -6.08 5.08 0.89
C GLU A 60 -5.13 4.82 -0.26
N ILE A 61 -5.40 5.44 -1.39
CA ILE A 61 -4.54 5.46 -2.57
C ILE A 61 -3.92 6.86 -2.69
N PRO A 62 -2.62 6.98 -3.04
CA PRO A 62 -1.95 8.28 -3.24
C PRO A 62 -2.63 9.15 -4.30
N ASP A 63 -2.48 10.46 -4.19
CA ASP A 63 -3.13 11.43 -5.07
C ASP A 63 -2.76 11.26 -6.54
N ASP A 64 -1.50 10.95 -6.84
CA ASP A 64 -1.01 10.71 -8.20
C ASP A 64 -1.70 9.50 -8.84
N VAL A 65 -1.99 8.46 -8.06
CA VAL A 65 -2.72 7.26 -8.52
C VAL A 65 -4.21 7.56 -8.68
N GLN A 66 -4.81 8.26 -7.73
CA GLN A 66 -6.23 8.66 -7.83
C GLN A 66 -6.47 9.47 -9.11
N LYS A 67 -5.58 10.42 -9.41
CA LYS A 67 -5.67 11.26 -10.61
C LYS A 67 -5.72 10.41 -11.89
N VAL A 68 -4.78 9.50 -12.07
CA VAL A 68 -4.73 8.68 -13.31
C VAL A 68 -5.90 7.68 -13.39
N ILE A 69 -6.45 7.22 -12.27
CA ILE A 69 -7.67 6.39 -12.24
C ILE A 69 -8.89 7.20 -12.70
N LEU A 70 -9.02 8.45 -12.26
CA LEU A 70 -10.12 9.33 -12.69
C LEU A 70 -10.00 9.70 -14.18
N GLU A 71 -8.79 9.95 -14.66
CA GLU A 71 -8.52 10.17 -16.07
C GLU A 71 -8.84 8.93 -16.92
N ALA A 72 -8.51 7.73 -16.41
CA ALA A 72 -8.84 6.46 -17.04
C ALA A 72 -10.36 6.27 -17.15
N LEU A 73 -11.10 6.50 -16.07
CA LEU A 73 -12.56 6.44 -16.08
C LEU A 73 -13.16 7.41 -17.11
N ALA A 74 -12.62 8.63 -17.20
CA ALA A 74 -13.12 9.63 -18.16
C ALA A 74 -12.87 9.26 -19.63
N ARG A 75 -11.87 8.42 -19.90
CA ARG A 75 -11.54 7.94 -21.26
C ARG A 75 -12.37 6.75 -21.70
N GLU A 76 -12.93 5.98 -20.77
CA GLU A 76 -13.73 4.80 -21.13
C GLU A 76 -15.03 5.21 -21.82
N GLU A 77 -15.47 4.37 -22.75
CA GLU A 77 -16.71 4.56 -23.46
C GLU A 77 -17.91 4.35 -22.55
N LYS A 78 -18.88 5.25 -22.63
CA LYS A 78 -20.07 5.23 -21.78
C LYS A 78 -20.93 3.99 -22.01
N ASN A 79 -21.52 3.48 -20.93
CA ASN A 79 -22.39 2.31 -20.94
C ASN A 79 -21.66 1.01 -21.34
N THR A 80 -20.34 0.94 -21.18
CA THR A 80 -19.55 -0.27 -21.37
C THR A 80 -19.22 -0.95 -20.05
N THR A 81 -18.87 -2.24 -20.09
CA THR A 81 -18.39 -2.98 -18.93
C THR A 81 -17.11 -2.37 -18.35
N ALA A 82 -16.25 -1.81 -19.21
CA ALA A 82 -15.04 -1.11 -18.79
C ALA A 82 -15.34 0.14 -17.95
N GLU A 83 -16.24 0.99 -18.40
CA GLU A 83 -16.69 2.16 -17.64
C GLU A 83 -17.32 1.76 -16.31
N TYR A 84 -18.17 0.75 -16.31
CA TYR A 84 -18.81 0.25 -15.10
C TYR A 84 -17.77 -0.27 -14.09
N ALA A 85 -16.77 -1.07 -14.54
CA ALA A 85 -15.69 -1.53 -13.70
C ALA A 85 -14.89 -0.37 -13.08
N MET A 86 -14.55 0.65 -13.88
CA MET A 86 -13.85 1.84 -13.38
C MET A 86 -14.69 2.66 -12.39
N SER A 87 -15.99 2.74 -12.60
CA SER A 87 -16.92 3.42 -11.68
C SER A 87 -16.98 2.71 -10.32
N ILE A 88 -16.99 1.37 -10.31
CA ILE A 88 -16.92 0.58 -9.07
C ILE A 88 -15.58 0.78 -8.37
N ILE A 89 -14.46 0.78 -9.11
CA ILE A 89 -13.13 1.05 -8.57
C ILE A 89 -13.11 2.41 -7.88
N LYS A 90 -13.63 3.46 -8.51
CA LYS A 90 -13.74 4.80 -7.92
C LYS A 90 -14.57 4.77 -6.63
N ALA A 91 -15.77 4.19 -6.66
CA ALA A 91 -16.63 4.11 -5.49
C ALA A 91 -15.99 3.33 -4.33
N ASN A 92 -15.26 2.25 -4.64
CA ASN A 92 -14.52 1.49 -3.63
C ASN A 92 -13.40 2.31 -2.98
N ILE A 93 -12.62 3.09 -3.75
CA ILE A 93 -11.59 3.98 -3.23
C ILE A 93 -12.18 4.99 -2.25
N GLU A 94 -13.28 5.65 -2.62
CA GLU A 94 -13.97 6.62 -1.78
C GLU A 94 -14.52 5.99 -0.50
N LEU A 95 -15.13 4.81 -0.59
CA LEU A 95 -15.70 4.09 0.54
C LEU A 95 -14.63 3.59 1.52
N ALA A 96 -13.55 3.01 1.01
CA ALA A 96 -12.43 2.51 1.82
C ALA A 96 -11.78 3.66 2.62
N LYS A 97 -11.49 4.78 1.97
CA LYS A 97 -10.98 5.99 2.61
C LYS A 97 -11.94 6.52 3.67
N LYS A 98 -13.22 6.69 3.34
CA LYS A 98 -14.25 7.20 4.27
C LYS A 98 -14.42 6.35 5.51
N LYS A 99 -14.33 5.02 5.37
CA LYS A 99 -14.52 4.08 6.47
C LYS A 99 -13.22 3.64 7.15
N SER A 100 -12.07 4.05 6.63
CA SER A 100 -10.74 3.60 7.07
C SER A 100 -10.64 2.06 7.12
N GLN A 101 -11.12 1.40 6.06
CA GLN A 101 -11.15 -0.06 5.92
C GLN A 101 -10.25 -0.50 4.77
N PRO A 102 -9.75 -1.75 4.79
CA PRO A 102 -8.93 -2.28 3.70
C PRO A 102 -9.61 -2.12 2.33
N LEU A 103 -8.90 -1.50 1.40
CA LEU A 103 -9.35 -1.27 0.02
C LEU A 103 -9.61 -2.57 -0.75
N CYS A 104 -8.88 -3.63 -0.42
CA CYS A 104 -8.92 -4.93 -1.08
C CYS A 104 -8.97 -6.06 -0.04
N GLN A 105 -9.63 -7.18 -0.38
CA GLN A 105 -9.62 -8.40 0.44
C GLN A 105 -8.23 -9.04 0.52
N ASP A 106 -7.38 -8.80 -0.47
CA ASP A 106 -6.00 -9.25 -0.48
C ASP A 106 -5.12 -8.20 0.21
N THR A 107 -4.60 -8.50 1.39
CA THR A 107 -3.61 -7.67 2.08
C THR A 107 -2.37 -7.51 1.22
N GLY A 108 -2.00 -8.56 0.50
CA GLY A 108 -0.80 -8.63 -0.31
C GLY A 108 0.48 -8.83 0.51
N THR A 109 1.59 -8.91 -0.20
CA THR A 109 2.92 -8.87 0.40
C THR A 109 3.16 -7.49 1.00
N ILE A 110 3.50 -7.45 2.28
CA ILE A 110 3.80 -6.22 3.02
C ILE A 110 5.28 -5.90 2.80
N LEU A 111 5.56 -4.88 2.01
CA LEU A 111 6.91 -4.49 1.59
C LEU A 111 7.27 -3.15 2.20
N PHE A 112 8.28 -3.13 3.07
CA PHE A 112 8.86 -1.91 3.61
C PHE A 112 10.19 -1.61 2.91
N PHE A 113 10.36 -0.37 2.48
CA PHE A 113 11.61 0.19 1.98
C PHE A 113 12.02 1.31 2.93
N VAL A 114 13.16 1.14 3.58
CA VAL A 114 13.60 1.99 4.70
C VAL A 114 14.93 2.64 4.33
N GLU A 115 14.88 3.93 4.01
CA GLU A 115 16.07 4.77 3.87
C GLU A 115 16.49 5.24 5.27
N CYS A 116 17.68 4.88 5.73
CA CYS A 116 18.09 5.10 7.11
C CYS A 116 19.57 5.53 7.25
N PRO A 117 19.94 6.23 8.35
CA PRO A 117 21.32 6.55 8.65
C PRO A 117 22.17 5.32 8.96
N ARG A 118 23.50 5.49 8.99
CA ARG A 118 24.45 4.40 9.18
C ARG A 118 24.35 3.69 10.53
N ASP A 119 23.95 4.41 11.57
CA ASP A 119 23.82 3.96 12.96
C ASP A 119 22.39 3.51 13.31
N PHE A 120 21.54 3.34 12.31
CA PHE A 120 20.15 2.92 12.51
C PHE A 120 20.07 1.45 12.96
N ASP A 121 19.42 1.19 14.10
CA ASP A 121 19.21 -0.17 14.61
C ASP A 121 18.12 -0.90 13.81
N GLN A 122 18.55 -1.58 12.75
CA GLN A 122 17.68 -2.37 11.87
C GLN A 122 17.02 -3.55 12.60
N ILE A 123 17.68 -4.11 13.63
CA ILE A 123 17.13 -5.24 14.40
C ILE A 123 15.99 -4.77 15.29
N ALA A 124 16.18 -3.67 16.01
CA ALA A 124 15.11 -3.07 16.82
C ALA A 124 13.95 -2.62 15.95
N PHE A 125 14.20 -1.97 14.82
CA PHE A 125 13.18 -1.57 13.86
C PHE A 125 12.37 -2.77 13.37
N THR A 126 13.01 -3.84 12.94
CA THR A 126 12.35 -5.07 12.47
C THR A 126 11.42 -5.65 13.53
N LYS A 127 11.86 -5.70 14.79
CA LYS A 127 11.01 -6.17 15.90
C LYS A 127 9.77 -5.30 16.09
N ILE A 128 9.91 -3.98 16.00
CA ILE A 128 8.78 -3.04 16.14
C ILE A 128 7.87 -3.11 14.90
N CYS A 129 8.44 -3.26 13.71
CA CYS A 129 7.70 -3.47 12.47
C CYS A 129 6.82 -4.73 12.55
N HIS A 130 7.36 -5.85 13.03
CA HIS A 130 6.58 -7.07 13.28
C HIS A 130 5.43 -6.83 14.28
N LYS A 131 5.67 -6.09 15.38
CA LYS A 131 4.63 -5.70 16.35
C LYS A 131 3.54 -4.85 15.67
N ALA A 132 3.94 -3.90 14.81
CA ALA A 132 3.01 -3.02 14.09
C ALA A 132 2.12 -3.80 13.12
N VAL A 133 2.69 -4.73 12.35
CA VAL A 133 1.94 -5.59 11.41
C VAL A 133 0.94 -6.48 12.16
N ARG A 134 1.36 -7.13 13.26
CA ARG A 134 0.45 -7.90 14.11
C ARG A 134 -0.69 -7.03 14.64
N LYS A 135 -0.36 -5.86 15.18
CA LYS A 135 -1.36 -4.92 15.72
C LYS A 135 -2.34 -4.44 14.66
N ALA A 136 -1.84 -4.07 13.47
CA ALA A 136 -2.68 -3.66 12.37
C ALA A 136 -3.61 -4.79 11.87
N THR A 137 -3.15 -6.04 11.91
CA THR A 137 -3.97 -7.22 11.58
C THR A 137 -5.03 -7.46 12.66
N GLU A 138 -4.65 -7.39 13.93
CA GLU A 138 -5.55 -7.57 15.08
C GLU A 138 -6.73 -6.57 15.08
N VAL A 139 -6.45 -5.30 14.77
CA VAL A 139 -7.49 -4.26 14.73
C VAL A 139 -8.23 -4.15 13.39
N GLY A 140 -7.95 -5.03 12.42
CA GLY A 140 -8.67 -5.11 11.16
C GLY A 140 -8.22 -4.12 10.07
N TYR A 141 -7.08 -3.45 10.23
CA TYR A 141 -6.49 -2.65 9.15
C TYR A 141 -5.85 -3.50 8.05
N LEU A 142 -5.46 -4.71 8.39
CA LEU A 142 -5.02 -5.75 7.46
C LEU A 142 -5.87 -7.00 7.68
N ARG A 143 -6.10 -7.76 6.61
CA ARG A 143 -6.65 -9.11 6.71
C ARG A 143 -5.53 -10.11 6.94
N GLN A 144 -5.82 -11.20 7.67
CA GLN A 144 -4.90 -12.31 7.83
C GLN A 144 -4.79 -13.07 6.51
N ASN A 145 -3.71 -12.83 5.75
CA ASN A 145 -3.49 -13.41 4.42
C ASN A 145 -2.24 -14.27 4.32
N SER A 146 -1.19 -13.96 5.13
CA SER A 146 0.05 -14.72 5.07
C SER A 146 -0.18 -16.18 5.48
N VAL A 147 0.35 -17.10 4.69
CA VAL A 147 0.25 -18.55 4.90
C VAL A 147 1.62 -19.18 4.91
N ASP A 148 1.75 -20.28 5.61
CA ASP A 148 2.90 -21.17 5.48
C ASP A 148 2.89 -21.83 4.11
N SER A 149 4.01 -21.77 3.39
CA SER A 149 4.11 -22.25 2.00
C SER A 149 3.94 -23.75 1.83
N LEU A 150 4.17 -24.54 2.88
CA LEU A 150 4.06 -25.99 2.82
C LEU A 150 2.66 -26.48 3.20
N THR A 151 2.07 -25.83 4.22
CA THR A 151 0.77 -26.27 4.78
C THR A 151 -0.43 -25.47 4.25
N GLY A 152 -0.19 -24.29 3.69
CA GLY A 152 -1.24 -23.37 3.25
C GLY A 152 -2.03 -22.74 4.40
N GLN A 153 -1.63 -22.94 5.65
CA GLN A 153 -2.34 -22.40 6.80
C GLN A 153 -1.87 -20.97 7.14
N ASN A 154 -2.81 -20.14 7.60
CA ASN A 154 -2.48 -18.78 8.04
C ASN A 154 -1.51 -18.78 9.21
N VAL A 155 -0.54 -17.87 9.17
CA VAL A 155 0.52 -17.75 10.18
C VAL A 155 0.57 -16.35 10.78
N GLY A 156 0.78 -16.33 12.10
CA GLY A 156 1.38 -15.27 12.87
C GLY A 156 0.82 -13.84 12.71
N MET A 157 -0.45 -13.65 12.36
CA MET A 157 -0.99 -12.30 12.10
C MET A 157 -0.17 -11.55 11.04
N ASN A 158 0.03 -12.19 9.88
CA ASN A 158 0.85 -11.69 8.77
C ASN A 158 2.34 -11.50 9.11
N VAL A 159 2.87 -12.22 10.10
CA VAL A 159 4.30 -12.18 10.45
C VAL A 159 4.85 -13.60 10.50
N GLY A 160 5.83 -13.90 9.68
CA GLY A 160 6.51 -15.18 9.57
C GLY A 160 7.83 -15.07 8.82
N PRO A 161 8.48 -16.17 8.47
CA PRO A 161 9.69 -16.13 7.67
C PRO A 161 9.49 -15.37 6.35
N GLY A 162 10.32 -14.34 6.09
CA GLY A 162 10.22 -13.52 4.88
C GLY A 162 9.00 -12.59 4.82
N HIS A 163 8.22 -12.44 5.91
CA HIS A 163 7.05 -11.57 5.88
C HIS A 163 6.81 -10.87 7.24
N PRO A 164 6.68 -9.51 7.29
CA PRO A 164 6.84 -8.58 6.18
C PRO A 164 8.25 -8.61 5.60
N ASP A 165 8.39 -8.26 4.32
CA ASP A 165 9.67 -8.09 3.66
C ASP A 165 10.16 -6.65 3.88
N ILE A 166 11.42 -6.48 4.38
CA ILE A 166 11.96 -5.19 4.80
C ILE A 166 13.30 -4.98 4.12
N HIS A 167 13.37 -3.99 3.25
CA HIS A 167 14.57 -3.58 2.54
C HIS A 167 15.18 -2.34 3.20
N PHE A 168 16.44 -2.41 3.62
CA PHE A 168 17.16 -1.29 4.22
C PHE A 168 18.19 -0.72 3.24
N HIS A 169 18.13 0.60 3.03
CA HIS A 169 19.09 1.37 2.25
C HIS A 169 19.73 2.42 3.14
N GLN A 170 21.04 2.25 3.42
CA GLN A 170 21.76 3.18 4.28
C GLN A 170 22.27 4.39 3.49
N HIS A 171 22.20 5.55 4.11
CA HIS A 171 22.71 6.80 3.57
C HIS A 171 23.43 7.65 4.62
N ALA A 172 24.10 8.73 4.20
CA ALA A 172 24.86 9.60 5.08
C ALA A 172 24.03 10.68 5.82
N LYS A 173 22.73 10.82 5.50
CA LYS A 173 21.82 11.78 6.15
C LYS A 173 21.36 11.22 7.49
N SER A 174 20.86 12.08 8.38
CA SER A 174 20.28 11.71 9.69
C SER A 174 18.78 11.39 9.64
N THR A 175 18.16 11.46 8.46
CA THR A 175 16.72 11.25 8.28
C THR A 175 16.39 9.76 8.14
N VAL A 176 15.23 9.37 8.63
CA VAL A 176 14.63 8.05 8.35
C VAL A 176 13.40 8.26 7.48
N GLU A 177 13.39 7.60 6.33
CA GLU A 177 12.26 7.59 5.41
C GLU A 177 11.76 6.15 5.24
N ILE A 178 10.47 5.95 5.40
CA ILE A 178 9.85 4.62 5.29
C ILE A 178 8.80 4.69 4.21
N ARG A 179 8.90 3.83 3.20
CA ARG A 179 7.86 3.58 2.22
C ARG A 179 7.28 2.20 2.42
N LEU A 180 5.97 2.12 2.42
CA LEU A 180 5.21 0.87 2.52
C LEU A 180 4.43 0.66 1.22
N MET A 181 4.52 -0.55 0.69
CA MET A 181 3.69 -1.03 -0.41
C MET A 181 2.98 -2.33 -0.01
N LEU A 182 1.68 -2.42 -0.27
CA LEU A 182 0.88 -3.63 -0.11
C LEU A 182 0.59 -4.20 -1.50
N LYS A 183 1.39 -5.18 -1.92
CA LYS A 183 1.39 -5.75 -3.27
C LYS A 183 0.61 -7.05 -3.33
N GLY A 184 -0.56 -7.02 -3.95
CA GLY A 184 -1.47 -8.17 -4.00
C GLY A 184 -0.89 -9.41 -4.69
N GLY A 185 -1.32 -10.59 -4.27
CA GLY A 185 -0.86 -11.88 -4.81
C GLY A 185 -1.18 -12.03 -6.30
N GLY A 186 -2.35 -11.56 -6.76
CA GLY A 186 -2.68 -11.54 -8.19
C GLY A 186 -1.68 -10.72 -9.02
N CYS A 187 -1.18 -9.63 -8.45
CA CYS A 187 -0.15 -8.79 -9.08
C CYS A 187 1.22 -9.48 -9.11
N GLU A 188 1.57 -10.24 -8.06
CA GLU A 188 2.82 -11.02 -8.06
C GLU A 188 2.78 -12.13 -9.10
N ASN A 189 1.66 -12.81 -9.26
CA ASN A 189 1.50 -13.94 -10.19
C ASN A 189 1.66 -13.54 -11.66
N VAL A 190 1.41 -12.30 -12.04
CA VAL A 190 1.56 -11.80 -13.42
C VAL A 190 2.87 -11.04 -13.64
N GLY A 191 3.74 -11.00 -12.64
CA GLY A 191 5.11 -10.52 -12.81
C GLY A 191 5.91 -11.46 -13.72
N ALA A 192 6.93 -10.90 -14.41
CA ALA A 192 7.73 -11.66 -15.36
C ALA A 192 9.21 -11.27 -15.31
N GLN A 193 10.09 -12.18 -15.68
CA GLN A 193 11.49 -11.90 -15.86
C GLN A 193 12.01 -12.62 -17.13
N TYR A 194 12.56 -11.85 -18.04
CA TYR A 194 13.11 -12.34 -19.30
C TYR A 194 14.62 -12.26 -19.30
N ALA A 195 15.27 -13.25 -19.93
CA ALA A 195 16.68 -13.18 -20.28
C ALA A 195 16.80 -12.89 -21.79
N LEU A 196 17.48 -11.82 -22.16
CA LEU A 196 17.71 -11.47 -23.55
C LEU A 196 19.06 -12.04 -24.04
N PRO A 197 19.15 -12.51 -25.31
CA PRO A 197 18.10 -12.47 -26.33
C PRO A 197 16.97 -13.46 -26.03
N TYR A 198 15.72 -13.09 -26.39
CA TYR A 198 14.55 -13.93 -26.28
C TYR A 198 14.02 -14.22 -27.69
N ASN A 199 14.37 -15.39 -28.21
CA ASN A 199 14.21 -15.73 -29.64
C ASN A 199 12.73 -15.81 -30.07
N GLU A 200 11.83 -16.24 -29.19
CA GLU A 200 10.40 -16.36 -29.49
C GLU A 200 9.77 -15.04 -29.94
N LEU A 201 10.32 -13.91 -29.46
CA LEU A 201 9.88 -12.57 -29.84
C LEU A 201 10.87 -11.83 -30.74
N GLY A 202 11.96 -12.46 -31.13
CA GLY A 202 13.06 -11.79 -31.83
C GLY A 202 13.58 -10.60 -31.03
N ALA A 203 13.67 -10.73 -29.70
CA ALA A 203 14.10 -9.65 -28.79
C ALA A 203 15.61 -9.75 -28.56
N GLY A 204 16.34 -8.74 -29.04
CA GLY A 204 17.79 -8.60 -28.88
C GLY A 204 18.18 -8.05 -27.51
N ARG A 205 19.50 -7.90 -27.27
CA ARG A 205 20.05 -7.29 -26.05
C ARG A 205 20.13 -5.76 -26.17
N ASP A 206 18.99 -5.13 -26.37
CA ASP A 206 18.83 -3.68 -26.56
C ASP A 206 17.48 -3.17 -26.01
N LEU A 207 17.23 -1.88 -26.12
CA LEU A 207 15.96 -1.28 -25.65
C LEU A 207 14.77 -1.76 -26.49
N ALA A 208 14.96 -2.04 -27.78
CA ALA A 208 13.89 -2.58 -28.62
C ALA A 208 13.50 -3.99 -28.18
N GLY A 209 14.48 -4.83 -27.81
CA GLY A 209 14.23 -6.13 -27.21
C GLY A 209 13.56 -6.03 -25.84
N ALA A 210 14.01 -5.11 -24.99
CA ALA A 210 13.37 -4.85 -23.69
C ALA A 210 11.90 -4.43 -23.88
N ARG A 211 11.61 -3.51 -24.82
CA ARG A 211 10.24 -3.13 -25.18
C ARG A 211 9.35 -4.33 -25.53
N LYS A 212 9.85 -5.23 -26.39
CA LYS A 212 9.09 -6.42 -26.83
C LYS A 212 8.70 -7.30 -25.66
N VAL A 213 9.63 -7.62 -24.76
CA VAL A 213 9.34 -8.51 -23.62
C VAL A 213 8.47 -7.83 -22.55
N ILE A 214 8.54 -6.49 -22.38
CA ILE A 214 7.63 -5.75 -21.50
C ILE A 214 6.20 -5.82 -22.04
N LEU A 215 5.99 -5.63 -23.33
CA LEU A 215 4.67 -5.74 -23.96
C LEU A 215 4.12 -7.17 -23.91
N ASP A 216 4.99 -8.17 -24.08
CA ASP A 216 4.62 -9.59 -23.93
C ASP A 216 4.16 -9.91 -22.49
N ALA A 217 4.86 -9.36 -21.48
CA ALA A 217 4.44 -9.52 -20.08
C ALA A 217 3.03 -8.94 -19.85
N ILE A 218 2.70 -7.79 -20.43
CA ILE A 218 1.36 -7.19 -20.35
C ILE A 218 0.33 -8.09 -21.06
N GLN A 219 0.67 -8.54 -22.27
CA GLN A 219 -0.20 -9.40 -23.06
C GLN A 219 -0.50 -10.72 -22.31
N LYS A 220 0.49 -11.33 -21.67
CA LYS A 220 0.34 -12.55 -20.87
C LYS A 220 -0.43 -12.32 -19.56
N ALA A 221 -0.29 -11.14 -18.96
CA ALA A 221 -1.03 -10.79 -17.76
C ALA A 221 -2.54 -10.71 -18.01
N GLN A 222 -2.97 -10.23 -19.20
CA GLN A 222 -4.39 -10.04 -19.50
C GLN A 222 -5.12 -9.30 -18.36
N GLY A 223 -6.33 -9.73 -18.00
CA GLY A 223 -7.07 -9.22 -16.84
C GLY A 223 -6.67 -9.82 -15.47
N LYS A 224 -5.75 -10.81 -15.44
CA LYS A 224 -5.42 -11.59 -14.23
C LYS A 224 -4.76 -10.77 -13.11
N GLY A 225 -4.09 -9.67 -13.46
CA GLY A 225 -3.44 -8.76 -12.51
C GLY A 225 -4.38 -7.71 -11.90
N CYS A 226 -5.71 -7.81 -12.07
CA CYS A 226 -6.69 -6.81 -11.63
C CYS A 226 -6.39 -5.41 -12.21
N GLY A 227 -6.33 -5.32 -13.55
CA GLY A 227 -6.08 -4.04 -14.24
C GLY A 227 -7.19 -3.00 -14.08
N PRO A 228 -6.95 -1.75 -14.48
CA PRO A 228 -5.73 -1.28 -15.14
C PRO A 228 -4.55 -1.22 -14.20
N GLY A 229 -3.39 -1.65 -14.69
CA GLY A 229 -2.19 -1.83 -13.87
C GLY A 229 -1.16 -0.73 -14.01
N VAL A 230 -0.12 -0.83 -13.19
CA VAL A 230 1.12 -0.06 -13.30
C VAL A 230 2.28 -1.03 -13.33
N LEU A 231 3.25 -0.78 -14.20
CA LEU A 231 4.47 -1.56 -14.27
C LEU A 231 5.64 -0.85 -13.56
N GLY A 232 6.35 -1.61 -12.75
CA GLY A 232 7.72 -1.32 -12.36
C GLY A 232 8.65 -2.25 -13.13
N VAL A 233 9.62 -1.69 -13.83
CA VAL A 233 10.53 -2.45 -14.69
C VAL A 233 11.97 -2.17 -14.29
N CYS A 234 12.80 -3.21 -14.30
CA CYS A 234 14.25 -3.07 -14.25
C CYS A 234 14.88 -3.69 -15.50
N ILE A 235 15.73 -2.92 -16.18
CA ILE A 235 16.56 -3.40 -17.27
C ILE A 235 17.99 -3.59 -16.73
N GLY A 236 18.52 -4.81 -16.81
CA GLY A 236 19.84 -5.16 -16.27
C GLY A 236 19.80 -5.78 -14.89
N GLY A 237 20.91 -5.68 -14.13
CA GLY A 237 21.13 -6.36 -12.87
C GLY A 237 21.33 -7.87 -13.01
N ASP A 238 21.44 -8.55 -11.87
CA ASP A 238 21.22 -9.98 -11.76
C ASP A 238 19.73 -10.30 -11.58
N ARG A 239 19.38 -11.59 -11.47
CA ARG A 239 17.97 -11.99 -11.38
C ARG A 239 17.28 -11.50 -10.10
N GLY A 240 17.97 -11.54 -8.97
CA GLY A 240 17.41 -11.13 -7.67
C GLY A 240 17.32 -9.61 -7.57
N ALA A 241 18.47 -8.92 -7.75
CA ALA A 241 18.54 -7.45 -7.67
C ALA A 241 17.62 -6.78 -8.71
N GLY A 242 17.57 -7.32 -9.93
CA GLY A 242 16.70 -6.79 -10.98
C GLY A 242 15.20 -6.87 -10.59
N TYR A 243 14.76 -7.96 -9.95
CA TYR A 243 13.38 -8.09 -9.54
C TYR A 243 13.03 -7.16 -8.36
N VAL A 244 13.91 -7.02 -7.37
CA VAL A 244 13.74 -6.05 -6.27
C VAL A 244 13.69 -4.63 -6.83
N HIS A 245 14.63 -4.26 -7.71
CA HIS A 245 14.66 -2.92 -8.30
C HIS A 245 13.42 -2.61 -9.16
N SER A 246 12.83 -3.60 -9.80
CA SER A 246 11.55 -3.42 -10.49
C SER A 246 10.40 -3.07 -9.54
N LYS A 247 10.38 -3.64 -8.33
CA LYS A 247 9.42 -3.26 -7.27
C LYS A 247 9.69 -1.84 -6.75
N GLU A 248 10.96 -1.45 -6.62
CA GLU A 248 11.32 -0.08 -6.22
C GLU A 248 10.82 0.97 -7.22
N GLN A 249 10.80 0.66 -8.53
CA GLN A 249 10.23 1.57 -9.52
C GLN A 249 8.73 1.84 -9.27
N LEU A 250 8.01 0.93 -8.65
CA LEU A 250 6.64 1.15 -8.20
C LEU A 250 6.51 2.15 -7.04
N LEU A 251 7.60 2.55 -6.39
CA LEU A 251 7.60 3.60 -5.37
C LEU A 251 7.72 5.01 -5.97
N ARG A 252 8.00 5.14 -7.26
CA ARG A 252 8.03 6.42 -7.96
C ARG A 252 6.61 6.96 -8.14
N ARG A 253 6.47 8.29 -8.14
CA ARG A 253 5.18 8.92 -8.46
C ARG A 253 4.82 8.68 -9.93
N LEU A 254 3.52 8.54 -10.22
CA LEU A 254 3.08 8.34 -11.60
C LEU A 254 3.22 9.59 -12.46
N ASP A 255 3.21 10.76 -11.82
CA ASP A 255 3.39 12.06 -12.46
C ASP A 255 4.86 12.51 -12.58
N ASP A 256 5.83 11.69 -12.14
CA ASP A 256 7.25 11.99 -12.35
C ASP A 256 7.70 11.68 -13.80
N THR A 257 8.81 12.27 -14.18
CA THR A 257 9.49 11.98 -15.46
C THR A 257 10.84 11.34 -15.16
N ASN A 258 11.18 10.28 -15.89
CA ASN A 258 12.49 9.65 -15.79
C ASN A 258 13.61 10.63 -16.16
N SER A 259 14.69 10.65 -15.38
CA SER A 259 15.84 11.51 -15.65
C SER A 259 16.64 11.09 -16.89
N ILE A 260 16.50 9.83 -17.31
CA ILE A 260 17.11 9.29 -18.55
C ILE A 260 16.07 9.40 -19.65
N LYS A 261 16.37 10.22 -20.68
CA LYS A 261 15.42 10.54 -21.74
C LYS A 261 14.90 9.29 -22.47
N GLU A 262 15.77 8.36 -22.81
CA GLU A 262 15.44 7.12 -23.53
C GLU A 262 14.45 6.26 -22.71
N LEU A 263 14.59 6.25 -21.38
CA LEU A 263 13.67 5.55 -20.49
C LEU A 263 12.34 6.30 -20.35
N ALA A 264 12.38 7.64 -20.30
CA ALA A 264 11.17 8.45 -20.25
C ALA A 264 10.31 8.26 -21.51
N ASP A 265 10.97 8.18 -22.67
CA ASP A 265 10.31 7.92 -23.95
C ASP A 265 9.74 6.49 -23.98
N LEU A 266 10.50 5.49 -23.51
CA LEU A 266 10.04 4.11 -23.43
C LEU A 266 8.88 3.93 -22.44
N GLU A 267 8.90 4.57 -21.26
CA GLU A 267 7.79 4.56 -20.28
C GLU A 267 6.48 5.02 -20.95
N LYS A 268 6.51 6.10 -21.72
CA LYS A 268 5.34 6.63 -22.45
C LYS A 268 4.90 5.69 -23.57
N GLU A 269 5.84 5.18 -24.36
CA GLU A 269 5.58 4.27 -25.46
C GLU A 269 4.91 2.98 -24.99
N ILE A 270 5.40 2.38 -23.90
CA ILE A 270 4.81 1.17 -23.30
C ILE A 270 3.35 1.42 -22.90
N VAL A 271 3.05 2.51 -22.19
CA VAL A 271 1.69 2.85 -21.77
C VAL A 271 0.77 3.06 -22.98
N THR A 272 1.23 3.83 -23.95
CA THR A 272 0.48 4.12 -25.18
C THR A 272 0.17 2.83 -25.95
N THR A 273 1.17 2.00 -26.17
CA THR A 273 1.01 0.73 -26.91
C THR A 273 0.13 -0.26 -26.13
N ALA A 274 0.34 -0.41 -24.83
CA ALA A 274 -0.46 -1.30 -23.99
C ALA A 274 -1.96 -0.93 -24.03
N ASN A 275 -2.26 0.35 -24.08
CA ASN A 275 -3.65 0.81 -24.13
C ASN A 275 -4.33 0.58 -25.50
N THR A 276 -3.57 0.24 -26.55
CA THR A 276 -4.14 -0.22 -27.83
C THR A 276 -4.45 -1.73 -27.85
N LEU A 277 -4.01 -2.49 -26.85
CA LEU A 277 -4.25 -3.94 -26.79
C LEU A 277 -5.73 -4.29 -26.50
N GLY A 278 -6.52 -3.34 -26.00
CA GLY A 278 -7.94 -3.55 -25.73
C GLY A 278 -8.23 -4.52 -24.58
N ILE A 279 -7.25 -4.82 -23.71
CA ILE A 279 -7.46 -5.68 -22.54
C ILE A 279 -8.40 -5.00 -21.54
N GLY A 280 -8.15 -3.73 -21.26
CA GLY A 280 -9.01 -2.87 -20.46
C GLY A 280 -9.09 -3.19 -18.97
N PRO A 281 -9.94 -2.45 -18.24
CA PRO A 281 -10.17 -2.66 -16.82
C PRO A 281 -10.64 -4.09 -16.54
N MET A 282 -9.98 -4.75 -15.61
CA MET A 282 -10.28 -6.15 -15.19
C MET A 282 -10.30 -7.18 -16.33
N GLY A 283 -9.78 -6.84 -17.51
CA GLY A 283 -9.84 -7.69 -18.69
C GLY A 283 -11.20 -7.69 -19.43
N PHE A 284 -12.04 -6.71 -19.14
CA PHE A 284 -13.38 -6.60 -19.75
C PHE A 284 -13.40 -5.83 -21.09
N GLY A 285 -12.23 -5.62 -21.70
CA GLY A 285 -12.10 -4.73 -22.84
C GLY A 285 -12.00 -3.26 -22.38
N GLY A 286 -11.95 -2.33 -23.35
CA GLY A 286 -11.89 -0.90 -23.08
C GLY A 286 -10.55 -0.26 -23.46
N LYS A 287 -10.40 1.00 -23.11
CA LYS A 287 -9.31 1.87 -23.58
C LYS A 287 -8.11 1.90 -22.65
N THR A 288 -8.27 1.47 -21.38
CA THR A 288 -7.22 1.60 -20.35
C THR A 288 -6.76 0.23 -19.84
N THR A 289 -5.65 -0.27 -20.37
CA THR A 289 -4.97 -1.48 -19.91
C THR A 289 -3.94 -1.15 -18.82
N LEU A 290 -3.17 -0.05 -19.01
CA LEU A 290 -2.20 0.45 -18.05
C LEU A 290 -2.48 1.89 -17.64
N LEU A 291 -2.22 2.18 -16.37
CA LEU A 291 -2.21 3.52 -15.79
C LEU A 291 -0.82 4.17 -15.87
N GLY A 292 0.24 3.38 -15.89
CA GLY A 292 1.61 3.88 -15.92
C GLY A 292 2.67 2.78 -16.08
N CYS A 293 3.87 3.21 -16.40
CA CYS A 293 5.07 2.38 -16.43
C CYS A 293 6.24 3.19 -15.90
N LYS A 294 7.05 2.60 -15.02
CA LYS A 294 8.24 3.20 -14.44
C LYS A 294 9.43 2.26 -14.62
N ILE A 295 10.50 2.74 -15.25
CA ILE A 295 11.64 1.91 -15.66
C ILE A 295 12.92 2.40 -14.98
N GLY A 296 13.62 1.49 -14.31
CA GLY A 296 14.97 1.70 -13.81
C GLY A 296 15.98 0.83 -14.54
N VAL A 297 17.25 1.13 -14.36
CA VAL A 297 18.37 0.38 -14.96
C VAL A 297 19.40 0.04 -13.90
N LEU A 298 19.98 -1.14 -14.01
CA LEU A 298 21.15 -1.57 -13.24
C LEU A 298 22.27 -2.04 -14.20
N ASN A 299 23.52 -1.88 -13.78
CA ASN A 299 24.64 -2.45 -14.51
C ASN A 299 24.51 -3.97 -14.60
N ARG A 300 24.97 -4.54 -15.69
CA ARG A 300 24.92 -5.98 -15.99
C ARG A 300 26.24 -6.51 -16.53
N LEU A 301 26.41 -7.81 -16.51
CA LEU A 301 27.48 -8.45 -17.26
C LEU A 301 27.12 -8.52 -18.75
N PRO A 302 28.13 -8.49 -19.67
CA PRO A 302 27.86 -8.53 -21.11
C PRO A 302 27.02 -9.74 -21.55
N ALA A 303 27.25 -10.89 -20.95
CA ALA A 303 26.55 -12.13 -21.29
C ALA A 303 25.11 -12.22 -20.74
N SER A 304 24.79 -11.48 -19.67
CA SER A 304 23.48 -11.51 -19.03
C SER A 304 22.74 -10.18 -19.26
N PHE A 305 21.51 -10.29 -19.76
CA PHE A 305 20.64 -9.12 -19.94
C PHE A 305 19.24 -9.50 -19.48
N PHE A 306 18.90 -9.13 -18.26
CA PHE A 306 17.59 -9.40 -17.72
C PHE A 306 16.67 -8.20 -17.84
N VAL A 307 15.38 -8.46 -18.07
CA VAL A 307 14.30 -7.48 -17.97
C VAL A 307 13.30 -8.05 -16.95
N SER A 308 13.22 -7.39 -15.81
CA SER A 308 12.31 -7.78 -14.73
C SER A 308 11.10 -6.86 -14.73
N VAL A 309 9.90 -7.43 -14.76
CA VAL A 309 8.63 -6.73 -14.82
C VAL A 309 7.81 -7.06 -13.58
N SER A 310 7.60 -6.08 -12.73
CA SER A 310 6.72 -6.15 -11.58
C SER A 310 5.41 -5.45 -11.93
N TYR A 311 4.29 -6.14 -11.79
CA TYR A 311 2.95 -5.62 -12.07
C TYR A 311 2.27 -5.19 -10.79
N MET A 312 1.61 -4.05 -10.78
CA MET A 312 0.76 -3.57 -9.68
C MET A 312 -0.63 -3.27 -10.21
N CYS A 313 -1.68 -3.71 -9.51
CA CYS A 313 -3.08 -3.51 -9.91
C CYS A 313 -3.57 -2.08 -9.67
N TRP A 314 -4.82 -1.81 -10.02
CA TRP A 314 -5.49 -0.54 -9.73
C TRP A 314 -5.49 -0.19 -8.23
N ALA A 315 -5.57 -1.20 -7.34
CA ALA A 315 -5.44 -1.00 -5.89
C ALA A 315 -3.99 -0.74 -5.49
N TYR A 316 -3.43 0.34 -6.02
CA TYR A 316 -2.02 0.70 -5.90
C TYR A 316 -1.74 1.33 -4.54
N ARG A 317 -1.71 0.47 -3.52
CA ARG A 317 -1.55 0.83 -2.12
C ARG A 317 -0.07 1.04 -1.79
N ARG A 318 0.40 2.27 -1.89
CA ARG A 318 1.72 2.68 -1.43
C ARG A 318 1.65 4.04 -0.74
N LEU A 319 2.26 4.17 0.41
CA LEU A 319 2.47 5.44 1.10
C LEU A 319 3.87 5.46 1.73
N GLY A 320 4.30 6.63 2.15
CA GLY A 320 5.56 6.78 2.84
C GLY A 320 5.53 7.95 3.82
N VAL A 321 6.46 7.90 4.75
CA VAL A 321 6.65 8.91 5.79
C VAL A 321 8.13 9.19 6.00
N THR A 322 8.45 10.44 6.37
CA THR A 322 9.69 10.75 7.07
C THR A 322 9.41 10.74 8.57
N LEU A 323 10.34 10.21 9.37
CA LEU A 323 10.26 10.26 10.82
C LEU A 323 11.01 11.48 11.38
N LYS A 324 10.50 12.01 12.50
CA LYS A 324 11.21 12.99 13.34
C LYS A 324 12.23 12.29 14.24
N GLY A 325 13.06 13.04 14.96
CA GLY A 325 14.05 12.49 15.88
C GLY A 325 13.47 11.66 17.04
N ASP A 326 12.18 11.88 17.37
CA ASP A 326 11.43 11.08 18.36
C ASP A 326 10.71 9.86 17.75
N LEU A 327 10.97 9.57 16.48
CA LEU A 327 10.36 8.51 15.67
C LEU A 327 8.85 8.65 15.42
N SER A 328 8.26 9.81 15.71
CA SER A 328 6.90 10.16 15.26
C SER A 328 6.89 10.54 13.77
N ILE A 329 5.71 10.48 13.14
CA ILE A 329 5.55 10.90 11.73
C ILE A 329 5.87 12.39 11.59
N GLY A 330 6.81 12.71 10.71
CA GLY A 330 7.17 14.08 10.34
C GLY A 330 6.36 14.59 9.16
N LYS A 331 6.49 13.91 8.01
CA LYS A 331 5.84 14.28 6.75
C LYS A 331 5.40 13.03 5.98
N TRP A 332 4.27 13.10 5.31
CA TRP A 332 3.84 12.12 4.32
C TRP A 332 4.51 12.38 2.96
N LEU A 333 4.87 11.33 2.23
CA LEU A 333 5.67 11.42 1.00
C LEU A 333 4.82 11.41 -0.29
N TYR A 334 3.54 11.04 -0.21
CA TYR A 334 2.61 10.97 -1.34
C TYR A 334 1.34 11.74 -1.07
#